data_21cc7e8cada4ec3d8a29412ddbaf4e79
#
_entry.id   21cc7e8cada4ec3d8a29412ddbaf4e79
#
_cell.length_a   1.000
_cell.length_b   1.000
_cell.length_c   1.000
_cell.angle_alpha   90.00
_cell.angle_beta   90.00
_cell.angle_gamma   90.00
#
_symmetry.space_group_name_H-M   'P 1'
#
loop_
_entity.id
_entity.type
_entity.pdbx_description
1 polymer ?
#
loop_
_entity_poly.entity_id
_entity_poly.type
_entity_poly.pdbx_seq_one_letter_code
_entity_poly.pdbx_strand_id
1 'polypeptide(L)'
;MTVTIYDVAREARVSMATVSRVVNGNQNVKPETRDKVNEVIQKLNYRPNAVARGLASKRTTTVGVVIPDISNVYYSQLARGLEDIATMYKYHSIISNSDNDPVKEKEIFNNLLSKQVDGIIFLGGTISEEIKDLISKSSVPVVVSGTNGKDADIASVNIDFKSAAKEITNHLIESGAKEFAFVGGDYSKKAQEDVLAGLKEVLSQHQLTLNDKNIFNGNETYKDGVRAFETLKASKPDAILSISDEQAIGLVHSAQDVGVSIPDSLQIVSFNNTRLVEMVRPQLSSVIQPLYDIGAVGMRLLTKYMNEEEIEEPNVILPHRIEYRGTTK
;
A
#
# COMPACT_ATOMS: atom_id res chain seq x y z
N MET A 1 -29.28 -23.94 19.83
CA MET A 1 -28.87 -22.80 20.69
C MET A 1 -27.36 -22.64 20.60
N THR A 2 -26.87 -21.43 20.51
CA THR A 2 -25.42 -21.18 20.46
C THR A 2 -24.86 -21.34 21.89
N VAL A 3 -23.83 -22.16 22.04
CA VAL A 3 -23.15 -22.37 23.33
C VAL A 3 -22.49 -21.07 23.78
N THR A 4 -22.68 -20.71 25.05
CA THR A 4 -22.17 -19.46 25.61
C THR A 4 -21.06 -19.72 26.63
N ILE A 5 -20.35 -18.67 27.07
CA ILE A 5 -19.34 -18.76 28.12
C ILE A 5 -19.98 -19.24 29.45
N TYR A 6 -21.29 -18.95 29.68
CA TYR A 6 -22.04 -19.41 30.83
C TYR A 6 -22.20 -20.94 30.85
N ASP A 7 -22.43 -21.55 29.69
CA ASP A 7 -22.59 -23.00 29.56
C ASP A 7 -21.27 -23.71 29.85
N VAL A 8 -20.14 -23.14 29.34
CA VAL A 8 -18.79 -23.68 29.65
C VAL A 8 -18.50 -23.54 31.17
N ALA A 9 -18.77 -22.39 31.76
CA ALA A 9 -18.55 -22.14 33.19
C ALA A 9 -19.35 -23.12 34.07
N ARG A 10 -20.61 -23.33 33.71
CA ARG A 10 -21.50 -24.27 34.42
C ARG A 10 -21.00 -25.71 34.32
N GLU A 11 -20.67 -26.17 33.11
CA GLU A 11 -20.22 -27.55 32.85
C GLU A 11 -18.84 -27.81 33.48
N ALA A 12 -17.92 -26.86 33.38
CA ALA A 12 -16.60 -26.94 34.02
C ALA A 12 -16.61 -26.68 35.52
N ARG A 13 -17.75 -26.25 36.10
CA ARG A 13 -17.91 -25.87 37.52
C ARG A 13 -16.90 -24.83 37.98
N VAL A 14 -16.71 -23.79 37.18
CA VAL A 14 -15.83 -22.63 37.46
C VAL A 14 -16.58 -21.33 37.21
N SER A 15 -16.00 -20.21 37.64
CA SER A 15 -16.57 -18.90 37.29
C SER A 15 -16.36 -18.54 35.84
N MET A 16 -17.22 -17.69 35.25
CA MET A 16 -17.02 -17.12 33.91
C MET A 16 -15.68 -16.41 33.81
N ALA A 17 -15.25 -15.71 34.85
CA ALA A 17 -13.95 -15.05 34.89
C ALA A 17 -12.79 -16.05 34.72
N THR A 18 -12.94 -17.27 35.29
CA THR A 18 -11.95 -18.35 35.11
C THR A 18 -11.95 -18.86 33.68
N VAL A 19 -13.12 -19.09 33.08
CA VAL A 19 -13.22 -19.49 31.65
C VAL A 19 -12.60 -18.42 30.77
N SER A 20 -12.93 -17.15 31.00
CA SER A 20 -12.35 -16.02 30.23
C SER A 20 -10.83 -15.98 30.36
N ARG A 21 -10.25 -16.18 31.52
CA ARG A 21 -8.79 -16.24 31.72
C ARG A 21 -8.14 -17.40 30.95
N VAL A 22 -8.77 -18.58 30.95
CA VAL A 22 -8.27 -19.74 30.19
C VAL A 22 -8.31 -19.46 28.70
N VAL A 23 -9.43 -18.98 28.19
CA VAL A 23 -9.62 -18.64 26.78
C VAL A 23 -8.62 -17.57 26.31
N ASN A 24 -8.29 -16.61 27.17
CA ASN A 24 -7.32 -15.54 26.87
C ASN A 24 -5.86 -15.94 27.15
N GLY A 25 -5.60 -17.21 27.49
CA GLY A 25 -4.23 -17.71 27.69
C GLY A 25 -3.53 -17.21 28.95
N ASN A 26 -4.30 -16.69 29.94
CA ASN A 26 -3.73 -16.16 31.18
C ASN A 26 -3.02 -17.26 31.96
N GLN A 27 -1.74 -17.04 32.27
CA GLN A 27 -0.90 -18.04 32.96
C GLN A 27 -1.24 -18.23 34.43
N ASN A 28 -1.98 -17.29 35.07
CA ASN A 28 -2.34 -17.35 36.48
C ASN A 28 -3.51 -18.31 36.77
N VAL A 29 -3.84 -19.21 35.85
CA VAL A 29 -4.85 -20.29 36.08
C VAL A 29 -4.09 -21.59 36.29
N LYS A 30 -4.46 -22.31 37.38
CA LYS A 30 -3.87 -23.63 37.69
C LYS A 30 -3.98 -24.57 36.49
N PRO A 31 -2.94 -25.39 36.16
CA PRO A 31 -2.96 -26.29 35.03
C PRO A 31 -4.19 -27.19 35.00
N GLU A 32 -4.52 -27.85 36.10
CA GLU A 32 -5.68 -28.71 36.20
C GLU A 32 -7.01 -28.02 35.83
N THR A 33 -7.15 -26.77 36.25
CA THR A 33 -8.36 -25.97 35.97
C THR A 33 -8.39 -25.59 34.50
N ARG A 34 -7.23 -25.28 33.92
CA ARG A 34 -7.08 -24.96 32.47
C ARG A 34 -7.46 -26.17 31.62
N ASP A 35 -6.92 -27.34 31.93
CA ASP A 35 -7.17 -28.57 31.20
C ASP A 35 -8.67 -28.94 31.22
N LYS A 36 -9.28 -28.88 32.39
CA LYS A 36 -10.72 -29.10 32.56
C LYS A 36 -11.57 -28.13 31.74
N VAL A 37 -11.24 -26.84 31.73
CA VAL A 37 -11.99 -25.84 30.95
C VAL A 37 -11.80 -26.10 29.46
N ASN A 38 -10.60 -26.44 29.01
CA ASN A 38 -10.31 -26.75 27.60
C ASN A 38 -11.05 -28.01 27.14
N GLU A 39 -11.14 -29.05 27.96
CA GLU A 39 -11.93 -30.25 27.67
C GLU A 39 -13.41 -29.92 27.47
N VAL A 40 -13.97 -29.07 28.35
CA VAL A 40 -15.38 -28.65 28.23
C VAL A 40 -15.60 -27.77 27.02
N ILE A 41 -14.67 -26.88 26.69
CA ILE A 41 -14.70 -26.06 25.44
C ILE A 41 -14.78 -26.97 24.22
N GLN A 42 -13.93 -28.01 24.13
CA GLN A 42 -13.94 -28.99 23.04
C GLN A 42 -15.25 -29.80 23.02
N LYS A 43 -15.69 -30.33 24.17
CA LYS A 43 -16.93 -31.11 24.31
C LYS A 43 -18.15 -30.33 23.83
N LEU A 44 -18.26 -29.08 24.18
CA LEU A 44 -19.39 -28.20 23.83
C LEU A 44 -19.22 -27.52 22.47
N ASN A 45 -18.08 -27.70 21.79
CA ASN A 45 -17.71 -26.95 20.60
C ASN A 45 -17.89 -25.44 20.79
N TYR A 46 -17.53 -24.94 21.97
CA TYR A 46 -17.64 -23.53 22.30
C TYR A 46 -16.60 -22.73 21.51
N ARG A 47 -17.06 -21.69 20.83
CA ARG A 47 -16.20 -20.71 20.18
C ARG A 47 -16.32 -19.37 20.92
N PRO A 48 -15.20 -18.80 21.41
CA PRO A 48 -15.23 -17.49 22.05
C PRO A 48 -15.81 -16.43 21.13
N ASN A 49 -16.74 -15.65 21.62
CA ASN A 49 -17.33 -14.55 20.87
C ASN A 49 -16.35 -13.36 20.89
N ALA A 50 -15.77 -13.04 19.73
CA ALA A 50 -14.82 -11.93 19.55
C ALA A 50 -15.46 -10.57 19.92
N VAL A 51 -16.75 -10.39 19.60
CA VAL A 51 -17.49 -9.15 19.93
C VAL A 51 -17.61 -8.95 21.44
N ALA A 52 -17.98 -10.01 22.17
CA ALA A 52 -18.09 -9.94 23.62
C ALA A 52 -16.71 -9.71 24.29
N ARG A 53 -15.65 -10.26 23.69
CA ARG A 53 -14.28 -10.03 24.15
C ARG A 53 -13.82 -8.60 23.88
N GLY A 54 -14.10 -8.06 22.69
CA GLY A 54 -13.79 -6.68 22.33
C GLY A 54 -14.46 -5.67 23.25
N LEU A 55 -15.73 -5.89 23.60
CA LEU A 55 -16.47 -5.07 24.56
C LEU A 55 -15.81 -5.06 25.95
N ALA A 56 -15.28 -6.20 26.39
CA ALA A 56 -14.64 -6.31 27.71
C ALA A 56 -13.23 -5.70 27.75
N SER A 57 -12.46 -5.82 26.65
CA SER A 57 -11.08 -5.34 26.53
C SER A 57 -10.97 -3.93 25.96
N LYS A 58 -12.05 -3.35 25.43
CA LYS A 58 -12.07 -2.13 24.61
C LYS A 58 -11.14 -2.22 23.37
N ARG A 59 -10.78 -3.43 22.94
CA ARG A 59 -9.97 -3.71 21.73
C ARG A 59 -10.57 -4.88 20.98
N THR A 60 -10.75 -4.69 19.68
CA THR A 60 -11.30 -5.73 18.79
C THR A 60 -10.22 -6.62 18.18
N THR A 61 -8.95 -6.24 18.34
CA THR A 61 -7.80 -6.84 17.64
C THR A 61 -8.02 -6.89 16.12
N THR A 62 -8.62 -5.84 15.58
CA THR A 62 -8.96 -5.72 14.16
C THR A 62 -8.46 -4.38 13.65
N VAL A 63 -7.83 -4.37 12.48
CA VAL A 63 -7.42 -3.17 11.76
C VAL A 63 -8.16 -3.05 10.44
N GLY A 64 -8.55 -1.83 10.10
CA GLY A 64 -9.11 -1.51 8.78
C GLY A 64 -8.01 -1.23 7.78
N VAL A 65 -8.14 -1.78 6.57
CA VAL A 65 -7.21 -1.55 5.46
C VAL A 65 -8.00 -1.01 4.28
N VAL A 66 -7.68 0.19 3.85
CA VAL A 66 -8.30 0.84 2.69
C VAL A 66 -7.28 0.80 1.55
N ILE A 67 -7.68 0.25 0.42
CA ILE A 67 -6.84 0.14 -0.78
C ILE A 67 -7.65 0.55 -2.01
N PRO A 68 -7.01 1.09 -3.05
CA PRO A 68 -7.70 1.41 -4.30
C PRO A 68 -8.28 0.16 -4.98
N ASP A 69 -7.45 -0.85 -5.23
CA ASP A 69 -7.85 -2.09 -5.91
C ASP A 69 -6.95 -3.26 -5.50
N ILE A 70 -7.50 -4.30 -4.85
CA ILE A 70 -6.77 -5.50 -4.45
C ILE A 70 -6.28 -6.32 -5.64
N SER A 71 -6.88 -6.18 -6.81
CA SER A 71 -6.47 -6.92 -8.02
C SER A 71 -5.15 -6.39 -8.61
N ASN A 72 -4.79 -5.15 -8.32
CA ASN A 72 -3.52 -4.57 -8.73
C ASN A 72 -2.36 -5.15 -7.89
N VAL A 73 -1.34 -5.67 -8.58
CA VAL A 73 -0.19 -6.34 -7.96
C VAL A 73 0.57 -5.42 -7.00
N TYR A 74 0.62 -4.12 -7.28
CA TYR A 74 1.25 -3.13 -6.40
C TYR A 74 0.62 -3.13 -5.01
N TYR A 75 -0.69 -2.96 -4.93
CA TYR A 75 -1.41 -2.90 -3.65
C TYR A 75 -1.44 -4.25 -2.94
N SER A 76 -1.52 -5.36 -3.68
CA SER A 76 -1.51 -6.68 -3.06
C SER A 76 -0.16 -7.03 -2.41
N GLN A 77 0.97 -6.50 -2.93
CA GLN A 77 2.28 -6.67 -2.29
C GLN A 77 2.42 -5.82 -1.01
N LEU A 78 1.90 -4.59 -1.01
CA LEU A 78 1.79 -3.77 0.20
C LEU A 78 0.95 -4.48 1.28
N ALA A 79 -0.23 -4.97 0.88
CA ALA A 79 -1.13 -5.68 1.78
C ALA A 79 -0.51 -6.96 2.35
N ARG A 80 0.34 -7.65 1.60
CA ARG A 80 1.06 -8.84 2.07
C ARG A 80 1.99 -8.52 3.23
N GLY A 81 2.79 -7.47 3.10
CA GLY A 81 3.69 -7.05 4.19
C GLY A 81 2.94 -6.61 5.45
N LEU A 82 1.84 -5.89 5.26
CA LEU A 82 0.94 -5.50 6.34
C LEU A 82 0.37 -6.72 7.08
N GLU A 83 -0.17 -7.70 6.34
CA GLU A 83 -0.85 -8.88 6.89
C GLU A 83 0.09 -9.76 7.72
N ASP A 84 1.34 -9.94 7.27
CA ASP A 84 2.32 -10.71 8.02
C ASP A 84 2.64 -10.06 9.38
N ILE A 85 2.73 -8.73 9.42
CA ILE A 85 2.95 -7.99 10.67
C ILE A 85 1.69 -7.94 11.53
N ALA A 86 0.51 -7.76 10.93
CA ALA A 86 -0.77 -7.83 11.65
C ALA A 86 -0.92 -9.18 12.37
N THR A 87 -0.66 -10.28 11.65
CA THR A 87 -0.69 -11.64 12.21
C THR A 87 0.31 -11.82 13.36
N MET A 88 1.54 -11.29 13.22
CA MET A 88 2.56 -11.34 14.28
C MET A 88 2.09 -10.65 15.56
N TYR A 89 1.41 -9.52 15.44
CA TYR A 89 0.83 -8.78 16.57
C TYR A 89 -0.56 -9.27 16.96
N LYS A 90 -1.07 -10.37 16.36
CA LYS A 90 -2.39 -10.97 16.62
C LYS A 90 -3.57 -10.06 16.26
N TYR A 91 -3.40 -9.22 15.27
CA TYR A 91 -4.47 -8.46 14.65
C TYR A 91 -5.03 -9.18 13.43
N HIS A 92 -6.30 -8.96 13.16
CA HIS A 92 -6.99 -9.34 11.92
C HIS A 92 -7.19 -8.10 11.06
N SER A 93 -7.07 -8.22 9.74
CA SER A 93 -7.30 -7.12 8.81
C SER A 93 -8.65 -7.24 8.12
N ILE A 94 -9.34 -6.10 7.96
CA ILE A 94 -10.51 -5.95 7.10
C ILE A 94 -10.09 -5.11 5.92
N ILE A 95 -9.92 -5.74 4.75
CA ILE A 95 -9.54 -5.06 3.51
C ILE A 95 -10.78 -4.56 2.79
N SER A 96 -10.76 -3.31 2.35
CA SER A 96 -11.85 -2.67 1.62
C SER A 96 -11.30 -1.93 0.39
N ASN A 97 -11.90 -2.16 -0.79
CA ASN A 97 -11.54 -1.47 -2.03
C ASN A 97 -12.26 -0.14 -2.15
N SER A 98 -11.50 0.94 -2.33
CA SER A 98 -12.05 2.30 -2.49
C SER A 98 -12.30 2.72 -3.94
N ASP A 99 -11.68 2.04 -4.91
CA ASP A 99 -11.68 2.40 -6.33
C ASP A 99 -11.21 3.85 -6.58
N ASN A 100 -10.46 4.43 -5.63
CA ASN A 100 -10.13 5.87 -5.55
C ASN A 100 -11.32 6.82 -5.67
N ASP A 101 -12.50 6.37 -5.28
CA ASP A 101 -13.70 7.19 -5.20
C ASP A 101 -13.77 7.83 -3.80
N PRO A 102 -13.66 9.17 -3.68
CA PRO A 102 -13.70 9.86 -2.39
C PRO A 102 -15.00 9.60 -1.59
N VAL A 103 -16.12 9.40 -2.28
CA VAL A 103 -17.42 9.08 -1.63
C VAL A 103 -17.33 7.69 -0.99
N LYS A 104 -16.84 6.73 -1.75
CA LYS A 104 -16.67 5.36 -1.30
C LYS A 104 -15.62 5.25 -0.17
N GLU A 105 -14.52 6.01 -0.27
CA GLU A 105 -13.51 6.08 0.80
C GLU A 105 -14.12 6.54 2.12
N LYS A 106 -14.93 7.59 2.08
CA LYS A 106 -15.65 8.11 3.24
C LYS A 106 -16.60 7.09 3.85
N GLU A 107 -17.36 6.39 3.02
CA GLU A 107 -18.26 5.33 3.46
C GLU A 107 -17.48 4.17 4.12
N ILE A 108 -16.37 3.74 3.50
CA ILE A 108 -15.50 2.69 4.04
C ILE A 108 -14.92 3.12 5.38
N PHE A 109 -14.41 4.34 5.49
CA PHE A 109 -13.83 4.87 6.72
C PHE A 109 -14.86 4.83 7.87
N ASN A 110 -16.07 5.35 7.64
CA ASN A 110 -17.14 5.34 8.63
C ASN A 110 -17.59 3.91 8.98
N ASN A 111 -17.63 3.00 8.01
CA ASN A 111 -17.98 1.59 8.23
C ASN A 111 -16.92 0.88 9.09
N LEU A 112 -15.64 1.16 8.89
CA LEU A 112 -14.56 0.62 9.71
C LEU A 112 -14.66 1.13 11.15
N LEU A 113 -14.90 2.43 11.34
CA LEU A 113 -15.15 2.99 12.69
C LEU A 113 -16.37 2.36 13.36
N SER A 114 -17.47 2.14 12.63
CA SER A 114 -18.66 1.48 13.16
C SER A 114 -18.42 0.02 13.58
N LYS A 115 -17.45 -0.65 12.95
CA LYS A 115 -16.98 -2.00 13.31
C LYS A 115 -16.00 -1.99 14.48
N GLN A 116 -15.71 -0.80 15.03
CA GLN A 116 -14.80 -0.61 16.16
C GLN A 116 -13.39 -1.18 15.89
N VAL A 117 -12.85 -0.96 14.70
CA VAL A 117 -11.45 -1.31 14.41
C VAL A 117 -10.53 -0.51 15.34
N ASP A 118 -9.41 -1.09 15.73
CA ASP A 118 -8.46 -0.46 16.67
C ASP A 118 -7.55 0.56 15.96
N GLY A 119 -7.45 0.51 14.63
CA GLY A 119 -6.71 1.43 13.79
C GLY A 119 -7.04 1.24 12.31
N ILE A 120 -6.66 2.22 11.49
CA ILE A 120 -6.90 2.19 10.02
C ILE A 120 -5.60 2.47 9.30
N ILE A 121 -5.36 1.76 8.20
CA ILE A 121 -4.24 2.01 7.30
C ILE A 121 -4.74 2.18 5.87
N PHE A 122 -4.29 3.25 5.21
CA PHE A 122 -4.47 3.44 3.79
C PHE A 122 -3.22 2.94 3.05
N LEU A 123 -3.40 2.06 2.07
CA LEU A 123 -2.33 1.54 1.22
C LEU A 123 -2.44 2.10 -0.18
N GLY A 124 -1.56 3.01 -0.53
CA GLY A 124 -1.59 3.67 -1.83
C GLY A 124 -2.73 4.68 -1.98
N GLY A 125 -2.95 5.14 -3.19
CA GLY A 125 -3.99 6.12 -3.51
C GLY A 125 -3.64 7.56 -3.17
N THR A 126 -4.60 8.44 -3.34
CA THR A 126 -4.50 9.87 -2.98
C THR A 126 -5.46 10.15 -1.83
N ILE A 127 -4.95 10.66 -0.74
CA ILE A 127 -5.80 11.07 0.40
C ILE A 127 -6.44 12.42 0.08
N SER A 128 -7.78 12.43 -0.03
CA SER A 128 -8.53 13.66 -0.27
C SER A 128 -8.57 14.55 0.98
N GLU A 129 -8.81 15.86 0.81
CA GLU A 129 -8.96 16.78 1.95
C GLU A 129 -10.13 16.38 2.87
N GLU A 130 -11.19 15.79 2.31
CA GLU A 130 -12.31 15.26 3.11
C GLU A 130 -11.86 14.10 4.02
N ILE A 131 -11.03 13.21 3.49
CA ILE A 131 -10.47 12.09 4.28
C ILE A 131 -9.49 12.61 5.33
N LYS A 132 -8.68 13.63 5.03
CA LYS A 132 -7.79 14.26 6.01
C LYS A 132 -8.60 14.85 7.19
N ASP A 133 -9.70 15.53 6.89
CA ASP A 133 -10.60 16.06 7.93
C ASP A 133 -11.21 14.93 8.79
N LEU A 134 -11.59 13.80 8.19
CA LEU A 134 -12.07 12.64 8.92
C LEU A 134 -10.96 12.01 9.79
N ILE A 135 -9.74 11.89 9.27
CA ILE A 135 -8.59 11.38 10.01
C ILE A 135 -8.29 12.26 11.23
N SER A 136 -8.28 13.58 11.07
CA SER A 136 -8.02 14.53 12.16
C SER A 136 -9.04 14.44 13.31
N LYS A 137 -10.27 14.00 13.01
CA LYS A 137 -11.37 13.81 13.97
C LYS A 137 -11.53 12.36 14.44
N SER A 138 -10.70 11.45 13.92
CA SER A 138 -10.80 10.03 14.22
C SER A 138 -10.45 9.71 15.66
N SER A 139 -11.23 8.79 16.26
CA SER A 139 -10.94 8.24 17.58
C SER A 139 -9.90 7.12 17.59
N VAL A 140 -9.49 6.65 16.40
CA VAL A 140 -8.48 5.61 16.23
C VAL A 140 -7.32 6.13 15.37
N PRO A 141 -6.09 5.64 15.57
CA PRO A 141 -4.95 6.05 14.80
C PRO A 141 -5.08 5.64 13.33
N VAL A 142 -4.53 6.48 12.46
CA VAL A 142 -4.49 6.26 11.01
C VAL A 142 -3.06 6.39 10.51
N VAL A 143 -2.64 5.48 9.66
CA VAL A 143 -1.34 5.50 8.96
C VAL A 143 -1.56 5.40 7.46
N VAL A 144 -0.70 6.04 6.69
CA VAL A 144 -0.72 6.03 5.23
C VAL A 144 0.57 5.38 4.71
N SER A 145 0.48 4.38 3.84
CA SER A 145 1.64 3.65 3.31
C SER A 145 1.59 3.53 1.80
N GLY A 146 2.70 3.86 1.11
CA GLY A 146 2.77 3.83 -0.35
C GLY A 146 2.03 4.97 -1.02
N THR A 147 1.59 5.97 -0.27
CA THR A 147 1.11 7.25 -0.78
C THR A 147 2.02 8.35 -0.26
N ASN A 148 2.20 9.39 -1.02
CA ASN A 148 2.94 10.53 -0.55
C ASN A 148 2.02 11.57 0.06
N GLY A 149 1.97 11.57 1.37
CA GLY A 149 1.56 12.73 2.11
C GLY A 149 2.68 13.08 3.07
N LYS A 150 3.52 14.05 2.75
CA LYS A 150 4.18 14.84 3.79
C LYS A 150 3.15 15.81 4.38
N ASP A 151 1.99 15.29 4.74
CA ASP A 151 1.14 16.00 5.67
C ASP A 151 1.75 15.79 7.05
N ALA A 152 2.23 16.87 7.66
CA ALA A 152 2.89 16.85 8.96
C ALA A 152 2.03 16.17 10.05
N ASP A 153 0.74 16.01 9.80
CA ASP A 153 -0.24 15.53 10.76
C ASP A 153 -0.64 14.05 10.58
N ILE A 154 -0.23 13.39 9.49
CA ILE A 154 -0.58 11.99 9.23
C ILE A 154 0.69 11.15 9.10
N ALA A 155 0.81 10.15 9.96
CA ALA A 155 1.93 9.23 9.93
C ALA A 155 1.99 8.45 8.61
N SER A 156 3.18 8.37 8.00
CA SER A 156 3.33 7.78 6.68
C SER A 156 4.59 6.94 6.48
N VAL A 157 4.53 6.00 5.52
CA VAL A 157 5.68 5.19 5.08
C VAL A 157 5.76 5.23 3.57
N ASN A 158 6.87 5.72 3.02
CA ASN A 158 7.07 5.93 1.59
C ASN A 158 8.52 5.75 1.17
N ILE A 159 8.81 5.96 -0.12
CA ILE A 159 10.15 6.21 -0.66
C ILE A 159 10.27 7.70 -1.06
N ASP A 160 11.49 8.16 -1.34
CA ASP A 160 11.72 9.46 -1.97
C ASP A 160 11.60 9.36 -3.50
N PHE A 161 10.39 9.58 -4.02
CA PHE A 161 10.10 9.53 -5.45
C PHE A 161 10.83 10.62 -6.24
N LYS A 162 11.04 11.79 -5.64
CA LYS A 162 11.76 12.87 -6.29
C LYS A 162 13.22 12.50 -6.52
N SER A 163 13.89 11.96 -5.50
CA SER A 163 15.26 11.47 -5.63
C SER A 163 15.37 10.32 -6.63
N ALA A 164 14.46 9.37 -6.61
CA ALA A 164 14.44 8.26 -7.58
C ALA A 164 14.28 8.77 -9.02
N ALA A 165 13.39 9.74 -9.25
CA ALA A 165 13.21 10.35 -10.56
C ALA A 165 14.45 11.09 -11.03
N LYS A 166 15.16 11.80 -10.14
CA LYS A 166 16.43 12.48 -10.47
C LYS A 166 17.51 11.49 -10.89
N GLU A 167 17.66 10.40 -10.17
CA GLU A 167 18.64 9.36 -10.46
C GLU A 167 18.37 8.74 -11.84
N ILE A 168 17.13 8.31 -12.11
CA ILE A 168 16.73 7.76 -13.43
C ILE A 168 16.94 8.76 -14.55
N THR A 169 16.54 10.01 -14.37
CA THR A 169 16.64 11.01 -15.43
C THR A 169 18.08 11.27 -15.81
N ASN A 170 19.00 11.36 -14.85
CA ASN A 170 20.42 11.49 -15.11
C ASN A 170 20.96 10.32 -15.94
N HIS A 171 20.64 9.08 -15.54
CA HIS A 171 21.05 7.89 -16.28
C HIS A 171 20.53 7.88 -17.73
N LEU A 172 19.27 8.24 -17.95
CA LEU A 172 18.68 8.30 -19.28
C LEU A 172 19.36 9.37 -20.15
N ILE A 173 19.71 10.54 -19.58
CA ILE A 173 20.46 11.59 -20.29
C ILE A 173 21.88 11.10 -20.62
N GLU A 174 22.59 10.47 -19.70
CA GLU A 174 23.92 9.90 -19.91
C GLU A 174 23.90 8.81 -21.00
N SER A 175 22.80 8.08 -21.12
CA SER A 175 22.58 7.10 -22.20
C SER A 175 22.12 7.71 -23.53
N GLY A 176 22.04 9.05 -23.61
CA GLY A 176 21.81 9.82 -24.83
C GLY A 176 20.38 10.31 -25.06
N ALA A 177 19.46 10.13 -24.13
CA ALA A 177 18.09 10.63 -24.26
C ALA A 177 18.03 12.17 -24.18
N LYS A 178 17.21 12.79 -25.04
CA LYS A 178 16.99 14.24 -25.13
C LYS A 178 15.53 14.62 -25.09
N GLU A 179 14.66 13.81 -25.67
CA GLU A 179 13.21 14.01 -25.73
C GLU A 179 12.53 13.11 -24.72
N PHE A 180 11.99 13.71 -23.66
CA PHE A 180 11.37 12.99 -22.56
C PHE A 180 9.86 13.06 -22.61
N ALA A 181 9.20 11.99 -22.15
CA ALA A 181 7.79 11.96 -21.86
C ALA A 181 7.53 11.36 -20.49
N PHE A 182 6.37 11.68 -19.93
CA PHE A 182 5.89 11.15 -18.67
C PHE A 182 4.49 10.58 -18.82
N VAL A 183 4.27 9.40 -18.22
CA VAL A 183 2.95 8.74 -18.16
C VAL A 183 2.60 8.55 -16.72
N GLY A 184 1.59 9.28 -16.28
CA GLY A 184 1.08 9.32 -14.91
C GLY A 184 -0.32 8.79 -14.76
N GLY A 185 -0.82 8.84 -13.53
CA GLY A 185 -2.15 8.38 -13.20
C GLY A 185 -2.74 9.09 -11.98
N ASP A 186 -4.07 9.09 -11.89
CA ASP A 186 -4.78 9.79 -10.82
C ASP A 186 -4.63 9.12 -9.45
N TYR A 187 -4.25 7.84 -9.41
CA TYR A 187 -4.17 7.04 -8.18
C TYR A 187 -2.97 7.38 -7.30
N SER A 188 -1.90 7.87 -7.92
CA SER A 188 -0.65 8.23 -7.25
C SER A 188 -0.31 9.70 -7.43
N LYS A 189 -1.31 10.59 -7.37
CA LYS A 189 -1.16 12.02 -7.71
C LYS A 189 0.05 12.68 -7.06
N LYS A 190 0.27 12.47 -5.77
CA LYS A 190 1.42 13.07 -5.06
C LYS A 190 2.76 12.45 -5.48
N ALA A 191 2.84 11.14 -5.65
CA ALA A 191 4.02 10.47 -6.18
C ALA A 191 4.35 10.98 -7.58
N GLN A 192 3.33 11.16 -8.43
CA GLN A 192 3.45 11.75 -9.76
C GLN A 192 4.03 13.17 -9.72
N GLU A 193 3.53 14.02 -8.83
CA GLU A 193 4.05 15.39 -8.66
C GLU A 193 5.54 15.38 -8.28
N ASP A 194 5.94 14.49 -7.37
CA ASP A 194 7.33 14.35 -6.92
C ASP A 194 8.23 13.79 -8.05
N VAL A 195 7.76 12.80 -8.82
CA VAL A 195 8.47 12.30 -10.00
C VAL A 195 8.63 13.38 -11.05
N LEU A 196 7.56 14.10 -11.38
CA LEU A 196 7.61 15.21 -12.34
C LEU A 196 8.54 16.34 -11.86
N ALA A 197 8.53 16.65 -10.57
CA ALA A 197 9.44 17.65 -10.00
C ALA A 197 10.91 17.22 -10.14
N GLY A 198 11.22 15.94 -9.84
CA GLY A 198 12.56 15.39 -10.02
C GLY A 198 13.01 15.37 -11.47
N LEU A 199 12.15 14.89 -12.37
CA LEU A 199 12.39 14.90 -13.81
C LEU A 199 12.66 16.31 -14.35
N LYS A 200 11.77 17.26 -14.10
CA LYS A 200 11.90 18.67 -14.56
C LYS A 200 13.16 19.34 -14.01
N GLU A 201 13.52 19.08 -12.76
CA GLU A 201 14.73 19.65 -12.13
C GLU A 201 15.99 19.19 -12.86
N VAL A 202 16.14 17.89 -13.13
CA VAL A 202 17.32 17.37 -13.84
C VAL A 202 17.35 17.81 -15.30
N LEU A 203 16.22 17.77 -16.01
CA LEU A 203 16.15 18.28 -17.39
C LEU A 203 16.61 19.74 -17.49
N SER A 204 16.17 20.59 -16.55
CA SER A 204 16.59 22.00 -16.50
C SER A 204 18.10 22.16 -16.30
N GLN A 205 18.73 21.33 -15.45
CA GLN A 205 20.19 21.33 -15.24
C GLN A 205 20.96 20.99 -16.53
N HIS A 206 20.38 20.15 -17.38
CA HIS A 206 20.95 19.76 -18.69
C HIS A 206 20.44 20.60 -19.86
N GLN A 207 19.78 21.74 -19.62
CA GLN A 207 19.20 22.61 -20.64
C GLN A 207 18.17 21.91 -21.54
N LEU A 208 17.51 20.89 -21.01
CA LEU A 208 16.40 20.18 -21.62
C LEU A 208 15.08 20.59 -20.95
N THR A 209 13.97 20.34 -21.64
CA THR A 209 12.64 20.66 -21.11
C THR A 209 11.65 19.52 -21.36
N LEU A 210 10.78 19.27 -20.39
CA LEU A 210 9.62 18.41 -20.57
C LEU A 210 8.48 19.25 -21.14
N ASN A 211 8.06 18.95 -22.36
CA ASN A 211 6.95 19.64 -23.00
C ASN A 211 5.63 19.13 -22.42
N ASP A 212 4.66 20.00 -22.14
CA ASP A 212 3.37 19.60 -21.56
C ASP A 212 2.60 18.60 -22.44
N LYS A 213 2.74 18.66 -23.77
CA LYS A 213 2.19 17.67 -24.70
C LYS A 213 2.79 16.25 -24.55
N ASN A 214 3.94 16.14 -23.88
CA ASN A 214 4.61 14.87 -23.59
C ASN A 214 4.25 14.34 -22.19
N ILE A 215 3.25 14.91 -21.54
CA ILE A 215 2.69 14.42 -20.29
C ILE A 215 1.32 13.80 -20.57
N PHE A 216 1.19 12.51 -20.30
CA PHE A 216 -0.08 11.79 -20.39
C PHE A 216 -0.56 11.46 -18.96
N ASN A 217 -1.81 11.79 -18.67
CA ASN A 217 -2.49 11.41 -17.42
C ASN A 217 -3.66 10.50 -17.73
N GLY A 218 -3.73 9.38 -17.05
CA GLY A 218 -4.79 8.38 -17.21
C GLY A 218 -4.91 7.52 -15.96
N ASN A 219 -5.64 6.41 -16.06
CA ASN A 219 -5.61 5.41 -15.00
C ASN A 219 -4.32 4.58 -15.11
N GLU A 220 -3.87 4.00 -14.01
CA GLU A 220 -2.63 3.22 -13.95
C GLU A 220 -2.80 1.80 -14.53
N THR A 221 -3.46 1.70 -15.69
CA THR A 221 -3.79 0.43 -16.34
C THR A 221 -2.97 0.19 -17.62
N TYR A 222 -2.86 -1.07 -18.01
CA TYR A 222 -2.28 -1.46 -19.29
C TYR A 222 -2.91 -0.74 -20.48
N LYS A 223 -4.25 -0.60 -20.48
CA LYS A 223 -4.98 0.07 -21.58
C LYS A 223 -4.60 1.55 -21.69
N ASP A 224 -4.38 2.21 -20.57
CA ASP A 224 -3.95 3.60 -20.57
C ASP A 224 -2.48 3.74 -21.01
N GLY A 225 -1.63 2.74 -20.75
CA GLY A 225 -0.31 2.67 -21.36
C GLY A 225 -0.35 2.60 -22.89
N VAL A 226 -1.26 1.80 -23.44
CA VAL A 226 -1.50 1.75 -24.92
C VAL A 226 -1.98 3.10 -25.45
N ARG A 227 -2.93 3.75 -24.78
CA ARG A 227 -3.44 5.09 -25.16
C ARG A 227 -2.36 6.17 -25.06
N ALA A 228 -1.52 6.08 -24.00
CA ALA A 228 -0.40 6.98 -23.80
C ALA A 228 0.59 6.91 -24.99
N PHE A 229 0.95 5.71 -25.44
CA PHE A 229 1.80 5.55 -26.58
C PHE A 229 1.22 6.19 -27.85
N GLU A 230 -0.07 5.95 -28.14
CA GLU A 230 -0.76 6.58 -29.28
C GLU A 230 -0.72 8.12 -29.24
N THR A 231 -0.83 8.69 -28.04
CA THR A 231 -0.76 10.14 -27.84
C THR A 231 0.66 10.68 -28.00
N LEU A 232 1.64 9.98 -27.46
CA LEU A 232 3.02 10.45 -27.34
C LEU A 232 3.88 10.15 -28.58
N LYS A 233 3.54 9.14 -29.38
CA LYS A 233 4.36 8.71 -30.55
C LYS A 233 4.67 9.83 -31.56
N ALA A 234 3.81 10.84 -31.67
CA ALA A 234 4.02 11.95 -32.59
C ALA A 234 5.20 12.84 -32.17
N SER A 235 5.51 12.95 -30.90
CA SER A 235 6.65 13.71 -30.39
C SER A 235 7.95 12.92 -30.40
N LYS A 236 7.90 11.61 -30.69
CA LYS A 236 9.06 10.69 -30.77
C LYS A 236 9.96 10.80 -29.52
N PRO A 237 9.47 10.54 -28.32
CA PRO A 237 10.31 10.60 -27.14
C PRO A 237 11.42 9.54 -27.20
N ASP A 238 12.61 9.90 -26.73
CA ASP A 238 13.73 8.96 -26.54
C ASP A 238 13.59 8.17 -25.24
N ALA A 239 12.91 8.75 -24.25
CA ALA A 239 12.70 8.17 -22.94
C ALA A 239 11.31 8.48 -22.37
N ILE A 240 10.68 7.46 -21.77
CA ILE A 240 9.39 7.60 -21.08
C ILE A 240 9.53 7.10 -19.65
N LEU A 241 9.18 7.96 -18.68
CA LEU A 241 8.99 7.57 -17.29
C LEU A 241 7.50 7.28 -17.07
N SER A 242 7.19 6.09 -16.57
CA SER A 242 5.81 5.67 -16.27
C SER A 242 5.64 5.42 -14.77
N ILE A 243 4.60 5.97 -14.17
CA ILE A 243 4.34 5.81 -12.73
C ILE A 243 4.02 4.36 -12.37
N SER A 244 3.45 3.57 -13.29
CA SER A 244 3.08 2.19 -13.03
C SER A 244 3.68 1.20 -14.03
N ASP A 245 3.89 -0.05 -13.57
CA ASP A 245 4.39 -1.12 -14.43
C ASP A 245 3.38 -1.50 -15.52
N GLU A 246 2.09 -1.50 -15.22
CA GLU A 246 1.05 -1.85 -16.19
C GLU A 246 1.01 -0.86 -17.36
N GLN A 247 1.09 0.45 -17.07
CA GLN A 247 1.19 1.47 -18.12
C GLN A 247 2.47 1.27 -18.93
N ALA A 248 3.62 1.06 -18.26
CA ALA A 248 4.90 0.84 -18.93
C ALA A 248 4.88 -0.38 -19.86
N ILE A 249 4.22 -1.46 -19.45
CA ILE A 249 4.04 -2.65 -20.31
C ILE A 249 3.17 -2.34 -21.52
N GLY A 250 2.11 -1.55 -21.34
CA GLY A 250 1.28 -1.06 -22.45
C GLY A 250 2.09 -0.24 -23.46
N LEU A 251 3.00 0.63 -22.97
CA LEU A 251 3.94 1.39 -23.82
C LEU A 251 4.89 0.46 -24.57
N VAL A 252 5.50 -0.52 -23.88
CA VAL A 252 6.44 -1.49 -24.48
C VAL A 252 5.77 -2.24 -25.62
N HIS A 253 4.60 -2.84 -25.39
CA HIS A 253 3.89 -3.61 -26.40
C HIS A 253 3.47 -2.73 -27.59
N SER A 254 2.91 -1.54 -27.33
CA SER A 254 2.52 -0.64 -28.41
C SER A 254 3.69 -0.15 -29.26
N ALA A 255 4.85 0.09 -28.65
CA ALA A 255 6.07 0.44 -29.37
C ALA A 255 6.55 -0.72 -30.25
N GLN A 256 6.53 -1.95 -29.74
CA GLN A 256 6.90 -3.15 -30.49
C GLN A 256 5.95 -3.42 -31.67
N ASP A 257 4.64 -3.23 -31.49
CA ASP A 257 3.63 -3.45 -32.53
C ASP A 257 3.84 -2.56 -33.75
N VAL A 258 4.45 -1.38 -33.54
CA VAL A 258 4.80 -0.47 -34.66
C VAL A 258 6.30 -0.50 -35.06
N GLY A 259 7.07 -1.44 -34.54
CA GLY A 259 8.45 -1.66 -34.89
C GLY A 259 9.45 -0.66 -34.28
N VAL A 260 9.10 0.04 -33.21
CA VAL A 260 10.03 0.90 -32.46
C VAL A 260 10.96 0.02 -31.63
N SER A 261 12.28 0.21 -31.82
CA SER A 261 13.29 -0.57 -31.09
C SER A 261 13.42 -0.09 -29.65
N ILE A 262 13.31 -1.02 -28.72
CA ILE A 262 13.56 -0.83 -27.30
C ILE A 262 14.77 -1.67 -26.89
N PRO A 263 15.82 -1.10 -26.29
CA PRO A 263 15.95 0.29 -25.81
C PRO A 263 16.56 1.27 -26.83
N ASP A 264 16.92 0.85 -28.02
CA ASP A 264 17.77 1.65 -28.93
C ASP A 264 17.15 2.99 -29.34
N SER A 265 15.86 2.99 -29.71
CA SER A 265 15.10 4.17 -30.13
C SER A 265 14.22 4.77 -29.06
N LEU A 266 13.78 3.95 -28.09
CA LEU A 266 12.92 4.36 -26.98
C LEU A 266 13.30 3.61 -25.72
N GLN A 267 13.61 4.35 -24.67
CA GLN A 267 13.84 3.81 -23.34
C GLN A 267 12.58 3.98 -22.46
N ILE A 268 12.24 2.98 -21.67
CA ILE A 268 11.04 3.00 -20.81
C ILE A 268 11.42 2.54 -19.41
N VAL A 269 11.03 3.33 -18.40
CA VAL A 269 11.27 3.02 -16.97
C VAL A 269 9.97 3.19 -16.21
N SER A 270 9.70 2.26 -15.27
CA SER A 270 8.56 2.33 -14.37
C SER A 270 8.97 2.60 -12.91
N PHE A 271 7.99 2.83 -12.03
CA PHE A 271 8.23 3.19 -10.63
C PHE A 271 7.72 2.18 -9.59
N ASN A 272 7.24 0.99 -9.97
CA ASN A 272 6.66 0.04 -9.02
C ASN A 272 7.49 -1.21 -8.76
N ASN A 273 8.17 -1.72 -9.79
CA ASN A 273 8.94 -2.97 -9.76
C ASN A 273 8.15 -4.16 -9.19
N THR A 274 6.93 -4.35 -9.66
CA THR A 274 6.15 -5.55 -9.35
C THR A 274 6.68 -6.75 -10.15
N ARG A 275 6.19 -7.96 -9.86
CA ARG A 275 6.56 -9.17 -10.62
C ARG A 275 6.33 -9.06 -12.13
N LEU A 276 5.53 -8.11 -12.59
CA LEU A 276 5.21 -7.91 -14.01
C LEU A 276 6.44 -7.46 -14.82
N VAL A 277 7.38 -6.74 -14.21
CA VAL A 277 8.58 -6.23 -14.90
C VAL A 277 9.48 -7.33 -15.46
N GLU A 278 9.48 -8.51 -14.84
CA GLU A 278 10.24 -9.67 -15.28
C GLU A 278 9.49 -10.52 -16.31
N MET A 279 8.17 -10.35 -16.42
CA MET A 279 7.30 -11.13 -17.31
C MET A 279 7.23 -10.53 -18.72
N VAL A 280 7.41 -9.23 -18.88
CA VAL A 280 7.43 -8.54 -20.17
C VAL A 280 8.77 -8.76 -20.91
N ARG A 281 8.78 -8.62 -22.24
CA ARG A 281 9.99 -8.68 -23.05
C ARG A 281 10.06 -7.45 -23.99
N PRO A 282 11.20 -6.72 -23.96
CA PRO A 282 12.32 -6.85 -23.01
C PRO A 282 11.87 -6.62 -21.57
N GLN A 283 12.63 -7.15 -20.58
CA GLN A 283 12.32 -6.93 -19.17
C GLN A 283 12.40 -5.45 -18.84
N LEU A 284 11.45 -4.98 -18.05
CA LEU A 284 11.26 -3.56 -17.76
C LEU A 284 12.20 -3.07 -16.67
N SER A 285 12.95 -2.02 -16.98
CA SER A 285 13.72 -1.25 -15.99
C SER A 285 12.79 -0.51 -15.06
N SER A 286 13.09 -0.53 -13.76
CA SER A 286 12.15 0.02 -12.78
C SER A 286 12.84 0.51 -11.50
N VAL A 287 12.22 1.49 -10.86
CA VAL A 287 12.51 1.83 -9.46
C VAL A 287 11.97 0.72 -8.57
N ILE A 288 12.85 0.11 -7.81
CA ILE A 288 12.50 -0.87 -6.79
C ILE A 288 12.01 -0.12 -5.56
N GLN A 289 10.70 -0.12 -5.36
CA GLN A 289 10.11 0.21 -4.07
C GLN A 289 10.10 -1.04 -3.20
N PRO A 290 10.50 -0.99 -1.93
CA PRO A 290 10.41 -2.13 -1.03
C PRO A 290 8.94 -2.32 -0.56
N LEU A 291 8.05 -2.72 -1.48
CA LEU A 291 6.59 -2.74 -1.28
C LEU A 291 6.17 -3.55 -0.05
N TYR A 292 6.77 -4.73 0.12
CA TYR A 292 6.53 -5.54 1.31
C TYR A 292 6.88 -4.77 2.59
N ASP A 293 8.06 -4.14 2.63
CA ASP A 293 8.53 -3.41 3.81
C ASP A 293 7.70 -2.15 4.06
N ILE A 294 7.22 -1.46 3.01
CA ILE A 294 6.32 -0.31 3.14
C ILE A 294 5.04 -0.73 3.88
N GLY A 295 4.43 -1.85 3.49
CA GLY A 295 3.27 -2.39 4.18
C GLY A 295 3.57 -2.85 5.60
N ALA A 296 4.69 -3.57 5.79
CA ALA A 296 5.12 -4.10 7.08
C ALA A 296 5.46 -2.99 8.09
N VAL A 297 6.21 -1.96 7.66
CA VAL A 297 6.57 -0.81 8.51
C VAL A 297 5.34 0.03 8.82
N GLY A 298 4.43 0.20 7.85
CA GLY A 298 3.14 0.86 8.07
C GLY A 298 2.32 0.20 9.17
N MET A 299 2.22 -1.13 9.15
CA MET A 299 1.51 -1.86 10.21
C MET A 299 2.22 -1.79 11.57
N ARG A 300 3.56 -1.82 11.60
CA ARG A 300 4.32 -1.61 12.85
C ARG A 300 4.08 -0.22 13.41
N LEU A 301 4.11 0.80 12.56
CA LEU A 301 3.85 2.18 12.95
C LEU A 301 2.42 2.32 13.51
N LEU A 302 1.42 1.76 12.82
CA LEU A 302 0.04 1.72 13.32
C LEU A 302 -0.06 1.02 14.68
N THR A 303 0.65 -0.11 14.86
CA THR A 303 0.65 -0.85 16.12
C THR A 303 1.23 -0.02 17.27
N LYS A 304 2.30 0.75 17.03
CA LYS A 304 2.86 1.67 18.02
C LYS A 304 1.83 2.72 18.44
N TYR A 305 1.15 3.34 17.48
CA TYR A 305 0.08 4.31 17.78
C TYR A 305 -1.07 3.68 18.58
N MET A 306 -1.53 2.47 18.22
CA MET A 306 -2.56 1.76 18.95
C MET A 306 -2.15 1.41 20.39
N ASN A 307 -0.85 1.29 20.65
CA ASN A 307 -0.29 1.02 21.97
C ASN A 307 0.13 2.29 22.74
N GLU A 308 -0.10 3.48 22.17
CA GLU A 308 0.30 4.76 22.76
C GLU A 308 1.82 4.85 23.03
N GLU A 309 2.62 4.17 22.17
CA GLU A 309 4.08 4.21 22.26
C GLU A 309 4.60 5.55 21.70
N GLU A 310 5.72 6.02 22.22
CA GLU A 310 6.41 7.21 21.70
C GLU A 310 6.95 6.95 20.28
N ILE A 311 6.70 7.89 19.35
CA ILE A 311 7.11 7.78 17.95
C ILE A 311 7.97 9.01 17.63
N GLU A 312 9.25 8.76 17.45
CA GLU A 312 10.21 9.82 17.09
C GLU A 312 10.03 10.29 15.64
N GLU A 313 9.80 9.35 14.71
CA GLU A 313 9.67 9.60 13.28
C GLU A 313 8.31 9.10 12.76
N PRO A 314 7.30 9.97 12.66
CA PRO A 314 5.99 9.60 12.11
C PRO A 314 6.00 9.42 10.59
N ASN A 315 6.97 10.02 9.89
CA ASN A 315 7.10 9.96 8.43
C ASN A 315 8.37 9.17 8.06
N VAL A 316 8.20 7.89 7.75
CA VAL A 316 9.30 6.98 7.44
C VAL A 316 9.56 6.97 5.94
N ILE A 317 10.79 7.27 5.54
CA ILE A 317 11.25 7.15 4.15
C ILE A 317 12.15 5.93 4.04
N LEU A 318 11.71 4.92 3.28
CA LEU A 318 12.50 3.71 3.01
C LEU A 318 13.42 3.94 1.81
N PRO A 319 14.58 3.26 1.76
CA PRO A 319 15.48 3.37 0.62
C PRO A 319 14.86 2.72 -0.63
N HIS A 320 15.03 3.38 -1.77
CA HIS A 320 14.76 2.80 -3.08
C HIS A 320 16.05 2.30 -3.73
N ARG A 321 15.91 1.53 -4.80
CA ARG A 321 16.99 1.17 -5.74
C ARG A 321 16.45 1.29 -7.15
N ILE A 322 17.34 1.31 -8.13
CA ILE A 322 16.94 1.23 -9.54
C ILE A 322 17.54 -0.04 -10.12
N GLU A 323 16.72 -0.77 -10.83
CA GLU A 323 17.19 -1.92 -11.59
C GLU A 323 17.02 -1.67 -13.09
N TYR A 324 18.14 -1.54 -13.76
CA TYR A 324 18.21 -1.39 -15.20
C TYR A 324 18.14 -2.77 -15.85
N ARG A 325 17.23 -2.93 -16.80
CA ARG A 325 16.98 -4.16 -17.54
C ARG A 325 16.96 -3.89 -19.03
N GLY A 326 16.24 -4.71 -19.80
CA GLY A 326 16.22 -4.63 -21.26
C GLY A 326 15.49 -3.43 -21.86
N THR A 327 14.80 -2.60 -21.09
CA THR A 327 14.13 -1.38 -21.61
C THR A 327 14.93 -0.10 -21.46
N THR A 328 16.16 -0.16 -20.96
CA THR A 328 17.12 0.95 -20.91
C THR A 328 18.48 0.51 -21.43
N LYS A 329 19.31 1.49 -21.83
CA LYS A 329 20.72 1.27 -22.26
C LYS A 329 21.63 1.21 -21.04
#